data_3719c462b50810a8521599fb8a86c03b
#
_entry.id   3719c462b50810a8521599fb8a86c03b
#
_cell.length_a   1.000
_cell.length_b   1.000
_cell.length_c   1.000
_cell.angle_alpha   90.00
_cell.angle_beta   90.00
_cell.angle_gamma   90.00
#
_symmetry.space_group_name_H-M   'P 1'
#
loop_
_entity.id
_entity.type
_entity.pdbx_description
1 polymer ?
#
loop_
_entity_poly.entity_id
_entity_poly.type
_entity_poly.pdbx_seq_one_letter_code
_entity_poly.pdbx_strand_id
1 'polypeptide(L)'
;MNTPERAGHAAAGSLNGIALGRFAPLREAFAANFTSGNEVGASFCATVDGETVVDLWGGWADEARTRAWQSDTIINVYSTTKTMTALVALLLADRGELDFEAPVARYWPEFATNGKAEVKVSHLMSHSAGLPDWHEPITNDDLYDWEKATRLLADQAPDWVPGTEPGYHSVTFGYLVGEVVRRVTGRSLGTVFRQEIAEPMGADFYIGLPASEDARVADLIPPPGPPDRHISVDVMDTRTREWRGAEIPAIGGTGNARAIAEIHAILANGGVAKGRRFLSEAGCRRALEVQVSGRDRILGFPIRNGLGFAVSGGVFSFPNPGTIYWGGYGGSLAVIDMDARTSIAYAMNKMLQTSADMRGLGLAMDLWKAQEVT
;
A
#
# COMPACT_ATOMS: atom_id res chain seq x y z
N MET A 1 15.12 25.84 20.39
CA MET A 1 15.13 25.14 19.11
C MET A 1 16.20 24.07 19.20
N ASN A 2 15.84 22.87 19.63
CA ASN A 2 16.76 21.72 19.62
C ASN A 2 16.41 20.86 18.42
N THR A 3 17.27 20.90 17.43
CA THR A 3 17.27 19.93 16.33
C THR A 3 17.55 18.55 16.95
N PRO A 4 16.74 17.51 16.74
CA PRO A 4 17.12 16.18 17.21
C PRO A 4 18.37 15.73 16.43
N GLU A 5 19.43 15.42 17.16
CA GLU A 5 20.62 14.76 16.62
C GLU A 5 20.18 13.51 15.85
N ARG A 6 20.60 13.43 14.59
CA ARG A 6 20.50 12.21 13.79
C ARG A 6 21.29 11.13 14.52
N ALA A 7 20.55 10.12 15.01
CA ALA A 7 21.11 8.99 15.74
C ALA A 7 22.24 8.35 14.95
N GLY A 8 23.34 8.09 15.64
CA GLY A 8 24.53 7.43 15.10
C GLY A 8 24.23 6.06 14.49
N HIS A 9 25.11 5.59 13.63
CA HIS A 9 25.03 4.28 12.99
C HIS A 9 24.85 3.18 14.04
N ALA A 10 23.71 2.49 13.95
CA ALA A 10 23.41 1.39 14.85
C ALA A 10 24.36 0.21 14.63
N ALA A 11 24.62 -0.57 15.66
CA ALA A 11 25.37 -1.83 15.53
C ALA A 11 24.65 -2.75 14.54
N ALA A 12 25.41 -3.38 13.65
CA ALA A 12 24.86 -4.20 12.56
C ALA A 12 23.90 -5.26 13.12
N GLY A 13 22.68 -5.33 12.57
CA GLY A 13 21.64 -6.27 12.97
C GLY A 13 20.87 -5.89 14.25
N SER A 14 21.15 -4.77 14.90
CA SER A 14 20.43 -4.31 16.10
C SER A 14 19.03 -3.79 15.80
N LEU A 15 18.15 -3.85 16.81
CA LEU A 15 16.83 -3.23 16.76
C LEU A 15 16.91 -1.81 17.33
N ASN A 16 16.35 -0.86 16.61
CA ASN A 16 16.48 0.57 16.87
C ASN A 16 15.12 1.26 16.83
N GLY A 17 15.11 2.56 17.12
CA GLY A 17 13.93 3.41 17.06
C GLY A 17 13.29 3.69 18.40
N ILE A 18 12.03 4.10 18.40
CA ILE A 18 11.26 4.50 19.57
C ILE A 18 9.98 3.68 19.71
N ALA A 19 9.57 3.46 20.97
CA ALA A 19 8.23 3.04 21.34
C ALA A 19 7.90 3.79 22.64
N LEU A 20 6.98 4.75 22.56
CA LEU A 20 6.80 5.76 23.62
C LEU A 20 5.78 5.31 24.68
N GLY A 21 6.09 5.56 25.94
CA GLY A 21 5.15 5.37 27.06
C GLY A 21 4.53 3.97 27.10
N ARG A 22 3.19 3.92 27.06
CA ARG A 22 2.40 2.66 27.07
C ARG A 22 2.67 1.73 25.88
N PHE A 23 3.27 2.23 24.81
CA PHE A 23 3.62 1.44 23.63
C PHE A 23 5.00 0.76 23.75
N ALA A 24 5.75 0.96 24.82
CA ALA A 24 7.08 0.34 25.04
C ALA A 24 7.11 -1.20 24.84
N PRO A 25 6.06 -1.97 25.21
CA PRO A 25 6.02 -3.42 24.97
C PRO A 25 6.09 -3.84 23.51
N LEU A 26 5.70 -2.97 22.55
CA LEU A 26 5.80 -3.28 21.13
C LEU A 26 7.24 -3.48 20.64
N ARG A 27 8.24 -2.93 21.34
CA ARG A 27 9.64 -3.19 21.05
C ARG A 27 10.00 -4.67 21.26
N GLU A 28 9.49 -5.29 22.34
CA GLU A 28 9.72 -6.69 22.63
C GLU A 28 8.95 -7.59 21.66
N ALA A 29 7.70 -7.22 21.34
CA ALA A 29 6.89 -7.90 20.34
C ALA A 29 7.53 -7.86 18.93
N PHE A 30 8.08 -6.71 18.55
CA PHE A 30 8.83 -6.57 17.28
C PHE A 30 10.11 -7.42 17.31
N ALA A 31 10.84 -7.46 18.42
CA ALA A 31 12.03 -8.28 18.61
C ALA A 31 11.74 -9.79 18.50
N ALA A 32 10.55 -10.21 18.96
CA ALA A 32 10.14 -11.61 18.91
C ALA A 32 10.06 -12.16 17.47
N ASN A 33 9.70 -11.31 16.48
CA ASN A 33 9.70 -11.71 15.06
C ASN A 33 11.10 -12.09 14.56
N PHE A 34 12.15 -11.45 15.06
CA PHE A 34 13.54 -11.76 14.72
C PHE A 34 14.04 -13.01 15.45
N THR A 35 13.72 -13.15 16.73
CA THR A 35 14.16 -14.33 17.53
C THR A 35 13.47 -15.61 17.09
N SER A 36 12.24 -15.54 16.56
CA SER A 36 11.55 -16.68 15.95
C SER A 36 12.14 -17.09 14.59
N GLY A 37 13.06 -16.31 14.03
CA GLY A 37 13.62 -16.52 12.71
C GLY A 37 12.70 -16.14 11.54
N ASN A 38 11.56 -15.51 11.82
CA ASN A 38 10.61 -15.09 10.78
C ASN A 38 11.06 -13.80 10.09
N GLU A 39 12.01 -13.05 10.64
CA GLU A 39 12.54 -11.82 10.07
C GLU A 39 14.04 -11.90 9.76
N VAL A 40 14.43 -11.17 8.70
CA VAL A 40 15.82 -10.81 8.40
C VAL A 40 16.00 -9.31 8.60
N GLY A 41 15.14 -8.49 8.02
CA GLY A 41 15.07 -7.06 8.22
C GLY A 41 13.65 -6.55 8.12
N ALA A 42 13.27 -5.59 8.97
CA ALA A 42 11.94 -5.04 9.00
C ALA A 42 11.90 -3.64 9.62
N SER A 43 10.78 -2.95 9.37
CA SER A 43 10.37 -1.73 10.07
C SER A 43 8.90 -1.80 10.46
N PHE A 44 8.55 -1.16 11.58
CA PHE A 44 7.20 -1.01 12.09
C PHE A 44 6.99 0.42 12.57
N CYS A 45 5.91 1.04 12.17
CA CYS A 45 5.57 2.38 12.61
C CYS A 45 4.09 2.51 12.93
N ALA A 46 3.77 3.30 13.95
CA ALA A 46 2.41 3.67 14.28
C ALA A 46 2.30 5.14 14.68
N THR A 47 1.23 5.77 14.23
CA THR A 47 0.83 7.12 14.65
C THR A 47 -0.48 7.06 15.41
N VAL A 48 -0.63 7.92 16.43
CA VAL A 48 -1.87 8.15 17.17
C VAL A 48 -2.10 9.65 17.21
N ASP A 49 -3.30 10.11 16.85
CA ASP A 49 -3.62 11.54 16.72
C ASP A 49 -2.64 12.32 15.82
N GLY A 50 -2.06 11.63 14.82
CA GLY A 50 -1.09 12.20 13.90
C GLY A 50 0.36 12.25 14.40
N GLU A 51 0.62 11.87 15.66
CA GLU A 51 1.95 11.82 16.25
C GLU A 51 2.53 10.41 16.18
N THR A 52 3.79 10.28 15.79
CA THR A 52 4.49 8.99 15.76
C THR A 52 4.78 8.51 17.18
N VAL A 53 4.11 7.43 17.58
CA VAL A 53 4.25 6.82 18.92
C VAL A 53 5.15 5.60 18.92
N VAL A 54 5.27 4.92 17.80
CA VAL A 54 6.19 3.79 17.57
C VAL A 54 6.85 3.98 16.22
N ASP A 55 8.15 3.82 16.17
CA ASP A 55 8.96 3.80 14.95
C ASP A 55 10.17 2.91 15.20
N LEU A 56 10.07 1.66 14.78
CA LEU A 56 11.05 0.61 15.03
C LEU A 56 11.58 0.05 13.71
N TRP A 57 12.87 -0.23 13.68
CA TRP A 57 13.53 -0.89 12.55
C TRP A 57 14.71 -1.72 13.02
N GLY A 58 15.14 -2.68 12.21
CA GLY A 58 16.36 -3.43 12.50
C GLY A 58 16.55 -4.66 11.65
N GLY A 59 17.59 -5.42 11.99
CA GLY A 59 18.03 -6.57 11.23
C GLY A 59 18.88 -6.16 10.02
N TRP A 60 18.70 -6.84 8.90
CA TRP A 60 19.55 -6.76 7.74
C TRP A 60 18.77 -6.45 6.47
N ALA A 61 19.33 -5.60 5.62
CA ALA A 61 18.75 -5.19 4.35
C ALA A 61 18.95 -6.24 3.23
N ASP A 62 19.71 -7.28 3.47
CA ASP A 62 19.98 -8.36 2.53
C ASP A 62 20.01 -9.75 3.22
N GLU A 63 19.78 -10.80 2.42
CA GLU A 63 19.78 -12.19 2.91
C GLU A 63 21.16 -12.64 3.43
N ALA A 64 22.23 -12.15 2.81
CA ALA A 64 23.62 -12.45 3.21
C ALA A 64 24.03 -11.79 4.54
N ARG A 65 23.20 -10.87 5.07
CA ARG A 65 23.42 -10.11 6.30
C ARG A 65 24.70 -9.30 6.26
N THR A 66 24.94 -8.63 5.13
CA THR A 66 26.12 -7.78 4.92
C THR A 66 25.80 -6.30 5.06
N ARG A 67 24.53 -5.89 4.83
CA ARG A 67 24.05 -4.52 4.98
C ARG A 67 23.05 -4.44 6.13
N ALA A 68 23.34 -3.64 7.16
CA ALA A 68 22.40 -3.43 8.25
C ALA A 68 21.18 -2.63 7.78
N TRP A 69 19.97 -2.97 8.29
CA TRP A 69 18.78 -2.16 8.10
C TRP A 69 18.91 -0.85 8.87
N GLN A 70 18.79 0.29 8.17
CA GLN A 70 18.91 1.63 8.75
C GLN A 70 17.52 2.29 8.88
N SER A 71 17.47 3.45 9.55
CA SER A 71 16.25 4.22 9.72
C SER A 71 15.66 4.73 8.40
N ASP A 72 16.47 4.84 7.36
CA ASP A 72 16.14 5.30 6.02
C ASP A 72 16.15 4.18 4.97
N THR A 73 16.28 2.93 5.40
CA THR A 73 16.12 1.78 4.49
C THR A 73 14.70 1.73 3.95
N ILE A 74 14.58 1.60 2.65
CA ILE A 74 13.31 1.46 1.93
C ILE A 74 13.24 0.11 1.24
N ILE A 75 12.03 -0.37 0.99
CA ILE A 75 11.79 -1.69 0.40
C ILE A 75 10.56 -1.65 -0.50
N ASN A 76 10.52 -2.51 -1.54
CA ASN A 76 9.30 -2.72 -2.30
C ASN A 76 8.23 -3.36 -1.40
N VAL A 77 7.03 -2.78 -1.38
CA VAL A 77 5.94 -3.20 -0.49
C VAL A 77 4.79 -3.87 -1.22
N TYR A 78 4.98 -4.25 -2.48
CA TYR A 78 3.94 -4.87 -3.31
C TYR A 78 2.58 -4.16 -3.16
N SER A 79 1.54 -4.92 -2.88
CA SER A 79 0.16 -4.41 -2.90
C SER A 79 -0.19 -3.38 -1.83
N THR A 80 0.66 -3.17 -0.82
CA THR A 80 0.53 -1.99 0.05
C THR A 80 0.63 -0.69 -0.76
N THR A 81 1.25 -0.70 -1.95
CA THR A 81 1.27 0.40 -2.92
C THR A 81 -0.14 0.89 -3.28
N LYS A 82 -1.12 -0.01 -3.35
CA LYS A 82 -2.51 0.35 -3.72
C LYS A 82 -3.13 1.39 -2.80
N THR A 83 -2.72 1.40 -1.53
CA THR A 83 -3.22 2.38 -0.57
C THR A 83 -2.78 3.80 -0.90
N MET A 84 -1.62 3.97 -1.50
CA MET A 84 -1.12 5.27 -1.98
C MET A 84 -1.86 5.70 -3.25
N THR A 85 -2.08 4.76 -4.17
CA THR A 85 -2.87 4.97 -5.39
C THR A 85 -4.31 5.37 -5.03
N ALA A 86 -4.91 4.70 -4.06
CA ALA A 86 -6.25 5.02 -3.56
C ALA A 86 -6.30 6.41 -2.93
N LEU A 87 -5.28 6.78 -2.15
CA LEU A 87 -5.21 8.11 -1.53
C LEU A 87 -5.14 9.23 -2.58
N VAL A 88 -4.41 9.03 -3.69
CA VAL A 88 -4.40 9.97 -4.82
C VAL A 88 -5.80 10.12 -5.42
N ALA A 89 -6.50 9.02 -5.68
CA ALA A 89 -7.85 9.06 -6.23
C ALA A 89 -8.85 9.74 -5.28
N LEU A 90 -8.77 9.46 -3.97
CA LEU A 90 -9.57 10.12 -2.94
C LEU A 90 -9.30 11.63 -2.89
N LEU A 91 -8.03 12.06 -3.00
CA LEU A 91 -7.63 13.45 -3.04
C LEU A 91 -8.26 14.19 -4.23
N LEU A 92 -8.21 13.61 -5.43
CA LEU A 92 -8.80 14.19 -6.63
C LEU A 92 -10.34 14.23 -6.53
N ALA A 93 -10.94 13.22 -5.93
CA ALA A 93 -12.38 13.17 -5.73
C ALA A 93 -12.87 14.22 -4.71
N ASP A 94 -12.13 14.43 -3.63
CA ASP A 94 -12.42 15.44 -2.61
C ASP A 94 -12.34 16.87 -3.18
N ARG A 95 -11.49 17.09 -4.18
CA ARG A 95 -11.37 18.35 -4.93
C ARG A 95 -12.44 18.52 -6.03
N GLY A 96 -13.26 17.49 -6.29
CA GLY A 96 -14.23 17.48 -7.37
C GLY A 96 -13.63 17.30 -8.77
N GLU A 97 -12.36 16.93 -8.86
CA GLU A 97 -11.67 16.66 -10.13
C GLU A 97 -11.99 15.24 -10.65
N LEU A 98 -12.32 14.30 -9.75
CA LEU A 98 -12.69 12.92 -10.05
C LEU A 98 -14.05 12.59 -9.40
N ASP A 99 -14.93 11.92 -10.15
CA ASP A 99 -16.21 11.42 -9.65
C ASP A 99 -16.21 9.90 -9.69
N PHE A 100 -16.28 9.24 -8.53
CA PHE A 100 -16.29 7.77 -8.44
C PHE A 100 -17.54 7.13 -9.05
N GLU A 101 -18.66 7.88 -9.13
CA GLU A 101 -19.89 7.39 -9.73
C GLU A 101 -19.93 7.58 -11.25
N ALA A 102 -19.03 8.38 -11.79
CA ALA A 102 -18.94 8.57 -13.23
C ALA A 102 -18.42 7.32 -13.93
N PRO A 103 -18.90 7.03 -15.17
CA PRO A 103 -18.27 6.04 -16.03
C PRO A 103 -16.79 6.38 -16.28
N VAL A 104 -15.93 5.37 -16.25
CA VAL A 104 -14.50 5.51 -16.61
C VAL A 104 -14.35 6.16 -17.98
N ALA A 105 -15.24 5.83 -18.91
CA ALA A 105 -15.28 6.36 -20.27
C ALA A 105 -15.40 7.90 -20.35
N ARG A 106 -15.89 8.55 -19.28
CA ARG A 106 -15.90 10.02 -19.18
C ARG A 106 -14.48 10.61 -19.20
N TYR A 107 -13.54 9.93 -18.60
CA TYR A 107 -12.14 10.35 -18.49
C TYR A 107 -11.25 9.67 -19.52
N TRP A 108 -11.59 8.43 -19.84
CA TRP A 108 -10.86 7.53 -20.73
C TRP A 108 -11.82 6.96 -21.79
N PRO A 109 -12.13 7.70 -22.88
CA PRO A 109 -13.14 7.32 -23.87
C PRO A 109 -12.90 5.96 -24.53
N GLU A 110 -11.63 5.59 -24.76
CA GLU A 110 -11.25 4.33 -25.39
C GLU A 110 -11.63 3.11 -24.52
N PHE A 111 -11.80 3.30 -23.23
CA PHE A 111 -12.23 2.26 -22.31
C PHE A 111 -13.67 1.78 -22.53
N ALA A 112 -14.52 2.57 -23.21
CA ALA A 112 -15.95 2.27 -23.40
C ALA A 112 -16.24 1.00 -24.21
N THR A 113 -15.23 0.41 -24.87
CA THR A 113 -15.38 -0.74 -25.76
C THR A 113 -15.70 -2.03 -24.99
N ASN A 114 -16.19 -3.04 -25.72
CA ASN A 114 -16.37 -4.40 -25.24
C ASN A 114 -17.17 -4.52 -23.92
N GLY A 115 -18.29 -3.77 -23.82
CA GLY A 115 -19.22 -3.84 -22.71
C GLY A 115 -18.83 -3.00 -21.48
N LYS A 116 -17.83 -2.10 -21.60
CA LYS A 116 -17.32 -1.31 -20.47
C LYS A 116 -17.84 0.14 -20.42
N ALA A 117 -18.78 0.55 -21.27
CA ALA A 117 -19.27 1.92 -21.34
C ALA A 117 -19.79 2.47 -19.99
N GLU A 118 -20.44 1.61 -19.20
CA GLU A 118 -21.04 1.96 -17.91
C GLU A 118 -20.18 1.56 -16.69
N VAL A 119 -18.95 1.10 -16.90
CA VAL A 119 -18.04 0.78 -15.80
C VAL A 119 -17.68 2.06 -15.06
N LYS A 120 -18.02 2.14 -13.77
CA LYS A 120 -17.74 3.29 -12.93
C LYS A 120 -16.29 3.30 -12.42
N VAL A 121 -15.79 4.47 -12.08
CA VAL A 121 -14.49 4.59 -11.41
C VAL A 121 -14.48 3.83 -10.08
N SER A 122 -15.60 3.82 -9.33
CA SER A 122 -15.75 3.03 -8.10
C SER A 122 -15.58 1.52 -8.32
N HIS A 123 -15.92 0.99 -9.49
CA HIS A 123 -15.67 -0.43 -9.82
C HIS A 123 -14.18 -0.73 -9.96
N LEU A 124 -13.38 0.22 -10.50
CA LEU A 124 -11.92 0.09 -10.50
C LEU A 124 -11.36 0.09 -9.08
N MET A 125 -11.80 1.06 -8.28
CA MET A 125 -11.34 1.25 -6.90
C MET A 125 -11.66 0.07 -5.98
N SER A 126 -12.74 -0.65 -6.24
CA SER A 126 -13.23 -1.74 -5.39
C SER A 126 -12.90 -3.14 -5.87
N HIS A 127 -12.09 -3.28 -6.92
CA HIS A 127 -11.79 -4.57 -7.53
C HIS A 127 -13.02 -5.30 -8.09
N SER A 128 -13.99 -4.56 -8.61
CA SER A 128 -15.22 -5.15 -9.15
C SER A 128 -15.44 -4.88 -10.65
N ALA A 129 -14.43 -4.31 -11.33
CA ALA A 129 -14.56 -3.96 -12.75
C ALA A 129 -14.51 -5.15 -13.71
N GLY A 130 -14.17 -6.37 -13.24
CA GLY A 130 -14.05 -7.54 -14.10
C GLY A 130 -12.77 -7.61 -14.93
N LEU A 131 -11.72 -6.91 -14.52
CA LEU A 131 -10.45 -6.82 -15.23
C LEU A 131 -9.27 -7.24 -14.32
N PRO A 132 -9.30 -8.46 -13.76
CA PRO A 132 -8.33 -8.88 -12.75
C PRO A 132 -6.93 -9.07 -13.33
N ASP A 133 -6.83 -9.40 -14.62
CA ASP A 133 -5.57 -9.61 -15.34
C ASP A 133 -5.75 -9.24 -16.82
N TRP A 134 -4.66 -9.23 -17.59
CA TRP A 134 -4.70 -9.08 -19.03
C TRP A 134 -5.08 -10.41 -19.71
N HIS A 135 -5.96 -10.36 -20.71
CA HIS A 135 -6.30 -11.53 -21.51
C HIS A 135 -5.15 -11.94 -22.43
N GLU A 136 -4.43 -10.96 -22.97
CA GLU A 136 -3.19 -11.23 -23.70
C GLU A 136 -2.04 -11.39 -22.69
N PRO A 137 -1.19 -12.42 -22.84
CA PRO A 137 -0.01 -12.56 -22.01
C PRO A 137 0.88 -11.33 -22.14
N ILE A 138 1.26 -10.77 -20.99
CA ILE A 138 2.21 -9.67 -20.91
C ILE A 138 3.50 -10.13 -20.21
N THR A 139 4.59 -9.49 -20.58
CA THR A 139 5.92 -9.67 -19.97
C THR A 139 6.21 -8.56 -18.97
N ASN A 140 7.30 -8.67 -18.22
CA ASN A 140 7.73 -7.58 -17.36
C ASN A 140 8.06 -6.31 -18.15
N ASP A 141 8.63 -6.42 -19.34
CA ASP A 141 8.89 -5.27 -20.21
C ASP A 141 7.59 -4.55 -20.58
N ASP A 142 6.50 -5.29 -20.72
CA ASP A 142 5.17 -4.74 -21.01
C ASP A 142 4.60 -3.98 -19.80
N LEU A 143 4.97 -4.37 -18.57
CA LEU A 143 4.64 -3.60 -17.36
C LEU A 143 5.34 -2.24 -17.32
N TYR A 144 6.47 -2.09 -17.99
CA TYR A 144 7.18 -0.81 -18.09
C TYR A 144 6.66 0.06 -19.24
N ASP A 145 5.89 -0.51 -20.17
CA ASP A 145 5.21 0.18 -21.25
C ASP A 145 3.77 0.54 -20.86
N TRP A 146 3.62 1.74 -20.25
CA TRP A 146 2.32 2.23 -19.77
C TRP A 146 1.24 2.24 -20.86
N GLU A 147 1.59 2.67 -22.07
CA GLU A 147 0.62 2.80 -23.18
C GLU A 147 0.15 1.42 -23.65
N LYS A 148 1.05 0.46 -23.75
CA LYS A 148 0.68 -0.93 -24.12
C LYS A 148 -0.21 -1.55 -23.04
N ALA A 149 0.21 -1.48 -21.77
CA ALA A 149 -0.52 -2.08 -20.66
C ALA A 149 -1.95 -1.51 -20.53
N THR A 150 -2.11 -0.19 -20.63
CA THR A 150 -3.42 0.45 -20.53
C THR A 150 -4.28 0.23 -21.77
N ARG A 151 -3.71 0.24 -22.96
CA ARG A 151 -4.43 -0.07 -24.22
C ARG A 151 -5.02 -1.47 -24.19
N LEU A 152 -4.26 -2.48 -23.77
CA LEU A 152 -4.77 -3.85 -23.66
C LEU A 152 -5.97 -3.94 -22.70
N LEU A 153 -5.93 -3.24 -21.56
CA LEU A 153 -7.06 -3.18 -20.62
C LEU A 153 -8.27 -2.43 -21.20
N ALA A 154 -8.04 -1.40 -21.99
CA ALA A 154 -9.12 -0.72 -22.70
C ALA A 154 -9.78 -1.60 -23.77
N ASP A 155 -9.00 -2.43 -24.44
CA ASP A 155 -9.47 -3.26 -25.54
C ASP A 155 -10.16 -4.56 -25.09
N GLN A 156 -9.84 -5.12 -23.90
CA GLN A 156 -10.43 -6.38 -23.46
C GLN A 156 -11.84 -6.23 -22.86
N ALA A 157 -12.63 -7.31 -22.93
CA ALA A 157 -13.92 -7.40 -22.23
C ALA A 157 -13.73 -7.72 -20.75
N PRO A 158 -14.67 -7.35 -19.86
CA PRO A 158 -14.61 -7.77 -18.46
C PRO A 158 -14.98 -9.26 -18.30
N ASP A 159 -14.35 -9.97 -17.34
CA ASP A 159 -14.57 -11.39 -17.06
C ASP A 159 -15.91 -11.68 -16.37
N TRP A 160 -16.51 -10.66 -15.75
CA TRP A 160 -17.83 -10.71 -15.14
C TRP A 160 -18.52 -9.34 -15.25
N VAL A 161 -19.79 -9.29 -14.93
CA VAL A 161 -20.56 -8.02 -14.96
C VAL A 161 -19.96 -7.05 -13.94
N PRO A 162 -19.45 -5.89 -14.39
CA PRO A 162 -18.83 -4.91 -13.50
C PRO A 162 -19.73 -4.46 -12.35
N GLY A 163 -19.18 -4.37 -11.15
CA GLY A 163 -19.88 -3.95 -9.95
C GLY A 163 -20.66 -5.05 -9.23
N THR A 164 -20.76 -6.27 -9.77
CA THR A 164 -21.60 -7.34 -9.17
C THR A 164 -20.84 -8.22 -8.18
N GLU A 165 -19.56 -8.48 -8.43
CA GLU A 165 -18.73 -9.39 -7.65
C GLU A 165 -17.32 -8.82 -7.46
N PRO A 166 -16.68 -9.09 -6.31
CA PRO A 166 -15.28 -8.75 -6.12
C PRO A 166 -14.37 -9.78 -6.78
N GLY A 167 -13.29 -9.32 -7.38
CA GLY A 167 -12.21 -10.16 -7.89
C GLY A 167 -10.92 -9.36 -7.96
N TYR A 168 -9.94 -9.75 -7.17
CA TYR A 168 -8.74 -8.98 -6.95
C TYR A 168 -7.99 -8.62 -8.24
N HIS A 169 -7.86 -7.35 -8.53
CA HIS A 169 -7.08 -6.79 -9.65
C HIS A 169 -5.64 -6.61 -9.18
N SER A 170 -4.85 -7.69 -9.23
CA SER A 170 -3.53 -7.74 -8.58
C SER A 170 -2.58 -6.65 -9.10
N VAL A 171 -2.38 -6.58 -10.40
CA VAL A 171 -1.49 -5.61 -11.04
C VAL A 171 -2.30 -4.54 -11.80
N THR A 172 -3.36 -4.95 -12.47
CA THR A 172 -4.18 -4.12 -13.32
C THR A 172 -4.83 -2.94 -12.60
N PHE A 173 -5.10 -3.05 -11.28
CA PHE A 173 -5.59 -1.95 -10.44
C PHE A 173 -4.80 -0.66 -10.65
N GLY A 174 -3.47 -0.77 -10.64
CA GLY A 174 -2.59 0.39 -10.76
C GLY A 174 -2.69 1.08 -12.11
N TYR A 175 -2.78 0.31 -13.19
CA TYR A 175 -2.93 0.83 -14.55
C TYR A 175 -4.32 1.42 -14.77
N LEU A 176 -5.36 0.75 -14.29
CA LEU A 176 -6.75 1.21 -14.43
C LEU A 176 -6.97 2.54 -13.69
N VAL A 177 -6.64 2.60 -12.41
CA VAL A 177 -6.79 3.82 -11.61
C VAL A 177 -5.78 4.89 -12.04
N GLY A 178 -4.54 4.49 -12.30
CA GLY A 178 -3.48 5.39 -12.72
C GLY A 178 -3.74 6.06 -14.07
N GLU A 179 -4.36 5.35 -15.03
CA GLU A 179 -4.74 5.95 -16.31
C GLU A 179 -5.85 6.98 -16.12
N VAL A 180 -6.84 6.71 -15.29
CA VAL A 180 -7.87 7.71 -14.95
C VAL A 180 -7.22 8.94 -14.32
N VAL A 181 -6.31 8.77 -13.36
CA VAL A 181 -5.55 9.89 -12.75
C VAL A 181 -4.76 10.66 -13.82
N ARG A 182 -4.09 9.95 -14.73
CA ARG A 182 -3.33 10.58 -15.83
C ARG A 182 -4.23 11.41 -16.76
N ARG A 183 -5.41 10.90 -17.11
CA ARG A 183 -6.38 11.60 -17.96
C ARG A 183 -6.99 12.83 -17.27
N VAL A 184 -7.22 12.74 -15.96
CA VAL A 184 -7.77 13.87 -15.18
C VAL A 184 -6.73 14.96 -14.97
N THR A 185 -5.48 14.60 -14.66
CA THR A 185 -4.46 15.56 -14.20
C THR A 185 -3.43 15.95 -15.26
N GLY A 186 -3.30 15.18 -16.36
CA GLY A 186 -2.22 15.31 -17.33
C GLY A 186 -0.84 14.87 -16.80
N ARG A 187 -0.79 14.26 -15.61
CA ARG A 187 0.44 13.82 -14.92
C ARG A 187 0.34 12.33 -14.61
N SER A 188 1.48 11.63 -14.56
CA SER A 188 1.50 10.24 -14.09
C SER A 188 1.09 10.16 -12.61
N LEU A 189 0.58 8.98 -12.20
CA LEU A 189 0.14 8.77 -10.82
C LEU A 189 1.29 8.96 -9.82
N GLY A 190 2.49 8.44 -10.12
CA GLY A 190 3.67 8.62 -9.28
C GLY A 190 4.07 10.09 -9.15
N THR A 191 3.93 10.87 -10.23
CA THR A 191 4.16 12.32 -10.18
C THR A 191 3.13 13.04 -9.30
N VAL A 192 1.84 12.72 -9.44
CA VAL A 192 0.79 13.31 -8.58
C VAL A 192 1.02 12.93 -7.13
N PHE A 193 1.25 11.65 -6.84
CA PHE A 193 1.55 11.16 -5.49
C PHE A 193 2.74 11.90 -4.87
N ARG A 194 3.84 11.99 -5.60
CA ARG A 194 5.05 12.67 -5.14
C ARG A 194 4.78 14.13 -4.80
N GLN A 195 4.20 14.89 -5.73
CA GLN A 195 4.03 16.34 -5.60
C GLN A 195 2.95 16.74 -4.59
N GLU A 196 1.85 15.97 -4.54
CA GLU A 196 0.69 16.34 -3.75
C GLU A 196 0.67 15.72 -2.34
N ILE A 197 1.42 14.60 -2.14
CA ILE A 197 1.40 13.84 -0.90
C ILE A 197 2.82 13.65 -0.34
N ALA A 198 3.71 12.94 -1.04
CA ALA A 198 4.99 12.51 -0.47
C ALA A 198 5.91 13.68 -0.13
N GLU A 199 6.17 14.60 -1.06
CA GLU A 199 7.01 15.79 -0.82
C GLU A 199 6.43 16.70 0.27
N PRO A 200 5.13 17.07 0.25
CA PRO A 200 4.53 17.85 1.33
C PRO A 200 4.57 17.20 2.71
N MET A 201 4.59 15.87 2.76
CA MET A 201 4.72 15.10 3.99
C MET A 201 6.18 14.88 4.40
N GLY A 202 7.15 15.11 3.50
CA GLY A 202 8.53 14.69 3.67
C GLY A 202 8.64 13.17 3.85
N ALA A 203 7.75 12.42 3.17
CA ALA A 203 7.61 10.99 3.33
C ALA A 203 8.50 10.22 2.34
N ASP A 204 9.16 9.21 2.83
CA ASP A 204 10.12 8.38 2.12
C ASP A 204 9.41 7.20 1.42
N PHE A 205 8.53 7.52 0.47
CA PHE A 205 7.78 6.57 -0.33
C PHE A 205 7.73 7.01 -1.78
N TYR A 206 7.93 6.05 -2.70
CA TYR A 206 8.06 6.30 -4.13
C TYR A 206 7.20 5.32 -4.94
N ILE A 207 6.57 5.83 -6.00
CA ILE A 207 6.01 5.06 -7.11
C ILE A 207 6.79 5.52 -8.34
N GLY A 208 7.72 4.69 -8.80
CA GLY A 208 8.82 5.11 -9.69
C GLY A 208 9.99 5.73 -8.90
N LEU A 209 10.88 4.87 -8.39
CA LEU A 209 12.01 5.26 -7.54
C LEU A 209 13.09 5.99 -8.34
N PRO A 210 13.58 7.18 -7.90
CA PRO A 210 14.76 7.79 -8.49
C PRO A 210 16.01 6.93 -8.28
N ALA A 211 16.92 6.89 -9.27
CA ALA A 211 18.16 6.10 -9.18
C ALA A 211 19.08 6.51 -8.02
N SER A 212 18.98 7.77 -7.56
CA SER A 212 19.71 8.26 -6.39
C SER A 212 19.40 7.50 -5.11
N GLU A 213 18.23 6.85 -5.03
CA GLU A 213 17.73 6.16 -3.85
C GLU A 213 18.06 4.65 -3.84
N ASP A 214 18.60 4.10 -4.93
CA ASP A 214 18.88 2.66 -5.08
C ASP A 214 19.75 2.07 -3.96
N ALA A 215 20.72 2.85 -3.46
CA ALA A 215 21.64 2.40 -2.41
C ALA A 215 20.93 2.08 -1.07
N ARG A 216 19.74 2.68 -0.84
CA ARG A 216 18.96 2.48 0.40
C ARG A 216 17.96 1.32 0.30
N VAL A 217 17.78 0.75 -0.90
CA VAL A 217 16.78 -0.30 -1.10
C VAL A 217 17.26 -1.62 -0.51
N ALA A 218 16.46 -2.18 0.38
CA ALA A 218 16.65 -3.55 0.86
C ALA A 218 16.21 -4.56 -0.21
N ASP A 219 16.85 -5.71 -0.23
CA ASP A 219 16.53 -6.80 -1.15
C ASP A 219 15.40 -7.66 -0.59
N LEU A 220 14.32 -7.82 -1.33
CA LEU A 220 13.31 -8.82 -0.98
C LEU A 220 13.91 -10.22 -1.05
N ILE A 221 13.58 -11.03 -0.05
CA ILE A 221 13.98 -12.44 0.09
C ILE A 221 12.73 -13.27 -0.18
N PRO A 222 12.66 -13.95 -1.35
CA PRO A 222 11.48 -14.71 -1.72
C PRO A 222 11.17 -15.81 -0.71
N PRO A 223 9.89 -16.18 -0.53
CA PRO A 223 9.51 -17.29 0.31
C PRO A 223 10.03 -18.61 -0.29
N PRO A 224 10.31 -19.64 0.53
CA PRO A 224 10.68 -20.94 0.02
C PRO A 224 9.49 -21.59 -0.73
N GLY A 225 9.76 -22.23 -1.86
CA GLY A 225 8.77 -22.95 -2.65
C GLY A 225 8.43 -22.26 -3.99
N PRO A 226 7.45 -22.78 -4.72
CA PRO A 226 7.05 -22.21 -6.00
C PRO A 226 6.40 -20.84 -5.79
N PRO A 227 6.51 -19.91 -6.76
CA PRO A 227 5.86 -18.61 -6.69
C PRO A 227 4.34 -18.75 -6.56
N ASP A 228 3.70 -17.75 -5.95
CA ASP A 228 2.24 -17.70 -5.85
C ASP A 228 1.64 -17.59 -7.25
N ARG A 229 0.62 -18.43 -7.54
CA ARG A 229 -0.04 -18.49 -8.86
C ARG A 229 -0.80 -17.21 -9.22
N HIS A 230 -1.09 -16.38 -8.23
CA HIS A 230 -1.84 -15.12 -8.42
C HIS A 230 -0.92 -13.91 -8.64
N ILE A 231 0.40 -14.14 -8.65
CA ILE A 231 1.38 -13.08 -8.87
C ILE A 231 2.26 -13.50 -10.05
N SER A 232 2.08 -12.83 -11.17
CA SER A 232 2.76 -13.13 -12.43
C SER A 232 4.17 -12.53 -12.55
N VAL A 233 4.70 -11.93 -11.47
CA VAL A 233 6.01 -11.27 -11.45
C VAL A 233 7.01 -12.01 -10.58
N ASP A 234 8.26 -12.10 -11.03
CA ASP A 234 9.35 -12.66 -10.23
C ASP A 234 9.75 -11.65 -9.13
N VAL A 235 9.89 -12.13 -7.90
CA VAL A 235 10.38 -11.30 -6.77
C VAL A 235 11.75 -10.71 -7.09
N MET A 236 12.59 -11.42 -7.85
CA MET A 236 13.92 -10.95 -8.22
C MET A 236 13.90 -9.70 -9.12
N ASP A 237 12.82 -9.47 -9.86
CA ASP A 237 12.67 -8.27 -10.68
C ASP A 237 12.67 -6.99 -9.85
N THR A 238 12.19 -7.05 -8.59
CA THR A 238 12.20 -5.90 -7.67
C THR A 238 13.59 -5.37 -7.37
N ARG A 239 14.64 -6.14 -7.70
CA ARG A 239 16.04 -5.75 -7.53
C ARG A 239 16.61 -5.01 -8.75
N THR A 240 15.89 -5.03 -9.87
CA THR A 240 16.33 -4.36 -11.12
C THR A 240 16.05 -2.87 -11.09
N ARG A 241 16.82 -2.11 -11.85
CA ARG A 241 16.60 -0.65 -11.99
C ARG A 241 15.34 -0.36 -12.77
N GLU A 242 15.03 -1.19 -13.75
CA GLU A 242 13.85 -1.11 -14.59
C GLU A 242 12.59 -1.17 -13.73
N TRP A 243 12.47 -2.20 -12.88
CA TRP A 243 11.35 -2.32 -11.94
C TRP A 243 11.26 -1.11 -11.00
N ARG A 244 12.35 -0.77 -10.34
CA ARG A 244 12.38 0.33 -9.36
C ARG A 244 12.02 1.66 -9.99
N GLY A 245 12.44 1.88 -11.24
CA GLY A 245 12.18 3.13 -11.99
C GLY A 245 10.80 3.20 -12.60
N ALA A 246 10.15 2.06 -12.84
CA ALA A 246 8.83 2.03 -13.44
C ALA A 246 7.74 2.45 -12.45
N GLU A 247 6.75 3.16 -12.95
CA GLU A 247 5.52 3.41 -12.20
C GLU A 247 4.58 2.21 -12.37
N ILE A 248 4.55 1.30 -11.36
CA ILE A 248 3.61 0.18 -11.29
C ILE A 248 2.72 0.39 -10.06
N PRO A 249 1.65 1.21 -10.17
CA PRO A 249 0.97 1.79 -9.01
C PRO A 249 0.13 0.80 -8.19
N ALA A 250 0.20 -0.49 -8.49
CA ALA A 250 -0.41 -1.54 -7.69
C ALA A 250 0.59 -2.31 -6.83
N ILE A 251 1.86 -2.42 -7.26
CA ILE A 251 2.84 -3.33 -6.66
C ILE A 251 4.28 -2.78 -6.63
N GLY A 252 4.56 -1.69 -7.34
CA GLY A 252 5.91 -1.14 -7.50
C GLY A 252 6.33 -0.11 -6.45
N GLY A 253 5.48 0.18 -5.46
CA GLY A 253 5.80 1.16 -4.41
C GLY A 253 6.99 0.73 -3.57
N THR A 254 7.89 1.66 -3.33
CA THR A 254 9.11 1.47 -2.52
C THR A 254 9.14 2.50 -1.40
N GLY A 255 9.21 2.05 -0.15
CA GLY A 255 9.21 2.93 1.02
C GLY A 255 9.49 2.17 2.31
N ASN A 256 9.24 2.79 3.45
CA ASN A 256 9.39 2.19 4.78
C ASN A 256 8.10 2.33 5.60
N ALA A 257 8.03 1.63 6.73
CA ALA A 257 6.84 1.64 7.58
C ALA A 257 6.51 3.05 8.10
N ARG A 258 7.51 3.87 8.42
CA ARG A 258 7.30 5.25 8.86
C ARG A 258 6.57 6.07 7.80
N ALA A 259 7.06 6.06 6.57
CA ALA A 259 6.42 6.79 5.47
C ALA A 259 4.99 6.33 5.24
N ILE A 260 4.74 5.01 5.27
CA ILE A 260 3.39 4.45 5.09
C ILE A 260 2.46 4.91 6.22
N ALA A 261 2.87 4.78 7.49
CA ALA A 261 2.04 5.18 8.63
C ALA A 261 1.77 6.69 8.65
N GLU A 262 2.80 7.52 8.45
CA GLU A 262 2.64 8.97 8.43
C GLU A 262 1.75 9.46 7.29
N ILE A 263 1.86 8.89 6.08
CA ILE A 263 0.98 9.22 4.96
C ILE A 263 -0.47 8.84 5.30
N HIS A 264 -0.71 7.65 5.84
CA HIS A 264 -2.05 7.21 6.17
C HIS A 264 -2.63 7.89 7.43
N ALA A 265 -1.81 8.57 8.22
CA ALA A 265 -2.29 9.50 9.25
C ALA A 265 -3.21 10.58 8.66
N ILE A 266 -3.08 10.92 7.37
CA ILE A 266 -4.01 11.79 6.65
C ILE A 266 -5.45 11.26 6.80
N LEU A 267 -5.68 9.98 6.47
CA LEU A 267 -7.01 9.36 6.57
C LEU A 267 -7.44 9.17 8.02
N ALA A 268 -6.55 8.69 8.88
CA ALA A 268 -6.83 8.46 10.30
C ALA A 268 -7.25 9.74 11.04
N ASN A 269 -6.73 10.91 10.63
CA ASN A 269 -6.96 12.18 11.31
C ASN A 269 -7.88 13.14 10.53
N GLY A 270 -8.85 12.60 9.77
CA GLY A 270 -9.86 13.42 9.10
C GLY A 270 -9.27 14.40 8.09
N GLY A 271 -8.22 13.98 7.38
CA GLY A 271 -7.60 14.71 6.29
C GLY A 271 -6.47 15.65 6.68
N VAL A 272 -6.04 15.62 7.94
CA VAL A 272 -4.95 16.49 8.43
C VAL A 272 -3.75 15.65 8.87
N ALA A 273 -2.57 15.98 8.36
CA ALA A 273 -1.30 15.41 8.82
C ALA A 273 -0.21 16.48 8.78
N LYS A 274 0.73 16.43 9.74
CA LYS A 274 1.85 17.39 9.87
C LYS A 274 1.40 18.86 9.77
N GLY A 275 0.24 19.18 10.37
CA GLY A 275 -0.32 20.54 10.38
C GLY A 275 -0.92 21.01 9.05
N ARG A 276 -0.97 20.16 8.04
CA ARG A 276 -1.54 20.47 6.71
C ARG A 276 -2.81 19.66 6.46
N ARG A 277 -3.82 20.30 5.87
CA ARG A 277 -5.02 19.62 5.35
C ARG A 277 -4.77 19.14 3.92
N PHE A 278 -4.97 17.85 3.70
CA PHE A 278 -4.90 17.19 2.40
C PHE A 278 -6.30 16.90 1.85
N LEU A 279 -7.19 16.36 2.69
CA LEU A 279 -8.57 16.05 2.35
C LEU A 279 -9.54 16.68 3.37
N SER A 280 -10.81 16.74 2.98
CA SER A 280 -11.89 16.93 3.96
C SER A 280 -12.12 15.68 4.78
N GLU A 281 -12.75 15.79 5.95
CA GLU A 281 -13.15 14.63 6.75
C GLU A 281 -14.11 13.73 5.96
N ALA A 282 -15.05 14.33 5.23
CA ALA A 282 -15.98 13.60 4.37
C ALA A 282 -15.23 12.83 3.27
N GLY A 283 -14.23 13.44 2.64
CA GLY A 283 -13.37 12.80 1.65
C GLY A 283 -12.63 11.57 2.21
N CYS A 284 -12.11 11.67 3.44
CA CYS A 284 -11.48 10.53 4.12
C CYS A 284 -12.46 9.38 4.36
N ARG A 285 -13.67 9.68 4.85
CA ARG A 285 -14.70 8.66 5.18
C ARG A 285 -15.21 7.92 3.95
N ARG A 286 -15.06 8.45 2.75
CA ARG A 286 -15.37 7.74 1.51
C ARG A 286 -14.61 6.42 1.37
N ALA A 287 -13.42 6.31 1.92
CA ALA A 287 -12.66 5.05 1.92
C ALA A 287 -13.36 3.90 2.66
N LEU A 288 -14.29 4.21 3.60
CA LEU A 288 -15.10 3.25 4.34
C LEU A 288 -16.37 2.81 3.59
N GLU A 289 -16.74 3.50 2.51
CA GLU A 289 -17.95 3.19 1.74
C GLU A 289 -17.78 1.86 1.01
N VAL A 290 -18.39 0.79 1.56
CA VAL A 290 -18.30 -0.54 0.94
C VAL A 290 -19.00 -0.53 -0.40
N GLN A 291 -18.25 -0.78 -1.46
CA GLN A 291 -18.72 -0.82 -2.85
C GLN A 291 -19.15 -2.22 -3.26
N VAL A 292 -18.43 -3.23 -2.80
CA VAL A 292 -18.70 -4.63 -3.10
C VAL A 292 -18.27 -5.51 -1.93
N SER A 293 -19.03 -6.58 -1.67
CA SER A 293 -18.69 -7.60 -0.68
C SER A 293 -19.08 -8.97 -1.17
N GLY A 294 -18.37 -9.98 -0.71
CA GLY A 294 -18.62 -11.37 -1.10
C GLY A 294 -17.34 -12.17 -1.15
N ARG A 295 -17.44 -13.38 -1.72
CA ARG A 295 -16.26 -14.21 -1.97
C ARG A 295 -15.51 -13.67 -3.18
N ASP A 296 -14.25 -13.28 -3.00
CA ASP A 296 -13.41 -12.80 -4.08
C ASP A 296 -13.14 -13.91 -5.11
N ARG A 297 -13.37 -13.61 -6.38
CA ARG A 297 -13.25 -14.59 -7.47
C ARG A 297 -11.81 -15.07 -7.69
N ILE A 298 -10.84 -14.24 -7.35
CA ILE A 298 -9.42 -14.50 -7.54
C ILE A 298 -8.79 -15.08 -6.27
N LEU A 299 -8.97 -14.38 -5.14
CA LEU A 299 -8.36 -14.78 -3.85
C LEU A 299 -9.12 -15.91 -3.13
N GLY A 300 -10.40 -16.10 -3.44
CA GLY A 300 -11.19 -17.22 -2.94
C GLY A 300 -11.63 -17.12 -1.48
N PHE A 301 -11.50 -15.96 -0.82
CA PHE A 301 -11.98 -15.72 0.54
C PHE A 301 -12.94 -14.51 0.60
N PRO A 302 -13.75 -14.38 1.68
CA PRO A 302 -14.68 -13.27 1.79
C PRO A 302 -13.97 -11.94 2.00
N ILE A 303 -14.37 -10.93 1.22
CA ILE A 303 -13.85 -9.57 1.35
C ILE A 303 -14.97 -8.54 1.43
N ARG A 304 -14.64 -7.35 1.92
CA ARG A 304 -15.45 -6.14 1.87
C ARG A 304 -14.56 -5.03 1.36
N ASN A 305 -14.76 -4.62 0.12
CA ASN A 305 -13.95 -3.57 -0.50
C ASN A 305 -14.69 -2.24 -0.52
N GLY A 306 -14.03 -1.24 0.00
CA GLY A 306 -14.36 0.16 -0.18
C GLY A 306 -13.62 0.77 -1.38
N LEU A 307 -13.37 2.07 -1.33
CA LEU A 307 -12.66 2.79 -2.38
C LEU A 307 -11.15 2.66 -2.22
N GLY A 308 -10.60 1.55 -2.71
CA GLY A 308 -9.16 1.25 -2.74
C GLY A 308 -8.61 0.59 -1.48
N PHE A 309 -9.47 0.23 -0.54
CA PHE A 309 -9.12 -0.44 0.71
C PHE A 309 -10.08 -1.58 1.01
N ALA A 310 -9.60 -2.58 1.74
CA ALA A 310 -10.47 -3.51 2.44
C ALA A 310 -11.00 -2.84 3.71
N VAL A 311 -12.27 -3.08 4.02
CA VAL A 311 -12.97 -2.57 5.21
C VAL A 311 -13.10 -3.67 6.25
N SER A 312 -12.94 -3.34 7.52
CA SER A 312 -13.11 -4.27 8.66
C SER A 312 -14.40 -5.11 8.55
N GLY A 313 -14.32 -6.40 8.92
CA GLY A 313 -15.44 -7.36 8.83
C GLY A 313 -15.47 -8.20 7.54
N GLY A 314 -14.39 -8.17 6.75
CA GLY A 314 -14.10 -9.15 5.68
C GLY A 314 -13.24 -10.31 6.22
N VAL A 315 -12.05 -10.52 5.62
CA VAL A 315 -11.05 -11.50 6.10
C VAL A 315 -10.61 -11.19 7.52
N PHE A 316 -10.36 -9.91 7.79
CA PHE A 316 -10.01 -9.44 9.14
C PHE A 316 -11.11 -8.57 9.70
N SER A 317 -11.39 -8.78 11.00
CA SER A 317 -12.22 -7.90 11.82
C SER A 317 -11.34 -7.22 12.85
N PHE A 318 -11.34 -5.90 12.83
CA PHE A 318 -10.57 -5.07 13.76
C PHE A 318 -11.44 -4.55 14.89
N PRO A 319 -10.85 -4.06 15.99
CA PRO A 319 -11.61 -3.57 17.15
C PRO A 319 -12.63 -2.47 16.81
N ASN A 320 -12.28 -1.57 15.89
CA ASN A 320 -13.14 -0.46 15.51
C ASN A 320 -13.68 -0.63 14.07
N PRO A 321 -14.99 -0.37 13.85
CA PRO A 321 -15.62 -0.53 12.55
C PRO A 321 -15.09 0.45 11.49
N GLY A 322 -14.58 1.61 11.90
CA GLY A 322 -13.95 2.61 11.04
C GLY A 322 -12.52 2.25 10.61
N THR A 323 -12.18 0.95 10.59
CA THR A 323 -10.86 0.47 10.19
C THR A 323 -10.87 -0.01 8.75
N ILE A 324 -9.91 0.51 7.98
CA ILE A 324 -9.57 0.06 6.62
C ILE A 324 -8.13 -0.45 6.59
N TYR A 325 -7.82 -1.32 5.65
CA TYR A 325 -6.49 -1.93 5.57
C TYR A 325 -6.16 -2.43 4.17
N TRP A 326 -4.88 -2.67 3.93
CA TRP A 326 -4.41 -3.48 2.81
C TRP A 326 -3.02 -4.04 3.11
N GLY A 327 -2.75 -5.23 2.57
CA GLY A 327 -1.45 -5.89 2.71
C GLY A 327 -0.77 -6.11 1.37
N GLY A 328 0.56 -6.28 1.41
CA GLY A 328 1.39 -6.63 0.27
C GLY A 328 1.88 -8.07 0.33
N TYR A 329 2.18 -8.62 -0.84
CA TYR A 329 2.76 -9.96 -0.96
C TYR A 329 4.03 -10.08 -0.12
N GLY A 330 4.09 -11.11 0.70
CA GLY A 330 5.23 -11.38 1.58
C GLY A 330 5.12 -10.79 2.98
N GLY A 331 4.15 -9.89 3.28
CA GLY A 331 3.82 -9.50 4.64
C GLY A 331 3.78 -8.00 4.96
N SER A 332 4.06 -7.11 4.00
CA SER A 332 3.87 -5.67 4.27
C SER A 332 2.39 -5.36 4.54
N LEU A 333 2.13 -4.35 5.39
CA LEU A 333 0.79 -4.06 5.87
C LEU A 333 0.61 -2.56 6.12
N ALA A 334 -0.56 -2.04 5.78
CA ALA A 334 -1.07 -0.74 6.23
C ALA A 334 -2.46 -0.95 6.87
N VAL A 335 -2.67 -0.39 8.06
CA VAL A 335 -3.95 -0.39 8.75
C VAL A 335 -4.25 1.02 9.21
N ILE A 336 -5.45 1.49 8.93
CA ILE A 336 -5.91 2.85 9.24
C ILE A 336 -7.20 2.74 10.02
N ASP A 337 -7.17 3.14 11.27
CA ASP A 337 -8.31 3.21 12.18
C ASP A 337 -8.74 4.66 12.34
N MET A 338 -9.81 5.03 11.65
CA MET A 338 -10.34 6.41 11.68
C MET A 338 -11.08 6.73 12.99
N ASP A 339 -11.55 5.71 13.70
CA ASP A 339 -12.26 5.89 14.97
C ASP A 339 -11.24 6.14 16.11
N ALA A 340 -10.14 5.39 16.13
CA ALA A 340 -9.04 5.57 17.09
C ALA A 340 -7.97 6.58 16.62
N ARG A 341 -8.15 7.22 15.45
CA ARG A 341 -7.19 8.18 14.86
C ARG A 341 -5.77 7.61 14.77
N THR A 342 -5.68 6.35 14.39
CA THR A 342 -4.46 5.55 14.41
C THR A 342 -4.11 5.04 13.03
N SER A 343 -2.84 5.16 12.65
CA SER A 343 -2.29 4.56 11.44
C SER A 343 -1.12 3.66 11.77
N ILE A 344 -1.08 2.47 11.20
CA ILE A 344 -0.11 1.42 11.48
C ILE A 344 0.47 0.91 10.18
N ALA A 345 1.78 0.71 10.15
CA ALA A 345 2.43 0.12 9.00
C ALA A 345 3.55 -0.85 9.39
N TYR A 346 3.73 -1.84 8.54
CA TYR A 346 4.80 -2.84 8.65
C TYR A 346 5.42 -3.07 7.27
N ALA A 347 6.74 -3.09 7.21
CA ALA A 347 7.50 -3.40 5.99
C ALA A 347 8.70 -4.29 6.34
N MET A 348 8.97 -5.29 5.51
CA MET A 348 9.96 -6.34 5.78
C MET A 348 10.58 -6.84 4.47
N ASN A 349 11.74 -7.47 4.54
CA ASN A 349 12.36 -8.09 3.38
C ASN A 349 12.18 -9.61 3.29
N LYS A 350 12.06 -10.33 4.40
CA LYS A 350 11.80 -11.76 4.37
C LYS A 350 10.33 -12.02 4.12
N MET A 351 10.01 -12.49 2.92
CA MET A 351 8.64 -12.80 2.53
C MET A 351 8.21 -14.14 3.12
N LEU A 352 6.96 -14.21 3.59
CA LEU A 352 6.31 -15.45 3.99
C LEU A 352 5.22 -15.84 2.99
N GLN A 353 5.14 -17.12 2.68
CA GLN A 353 4.10 -17.69 1.80
C GLN A 353 2.89 -18.10 2.65
N THR A 354 2.22 -17.12 3.23
CA THR A 354 0.99 -17.37 4.01
C THR A 354 0.05 -16.18 3.91
N SER A 355 -1.24 -16.46 3.72
CA SER A 355 -2.30 -15.47 3.82
C SER A 355 -2.57 -15.04 5.27
N ALA A 356 -1.99 -15.73 6.25
CA ALA A 356 -2.14 -15.48 7.68
C ALA A 356 -0.82 -14.98 8.30
N ASP A 357 -0.11 -14.09 7.62
CA ASP A 357 1.10 -13.48 8.18
C ASP A 357 0.72 -12.58 9.37
N MET A 358 1.08 -13.05 10.57
CA MET A 358 0.75 -12.37 11.82
C MET A 358 1.82 -11.40 12.31
N ARG A 359 2.95 -11.23 11.60
CA ARG A 359 4.05 -10.37 12.05
C ARG A 359 3.60 -8.92 12.21
N GLY A 360 3.10 -8.31 11.15
CA GLY A 360 2.56 -6.95 11.18
C GLY A 360 1.21 -6.85 11.88
N LEU A 361 0.32 -7.83 11.63
CA LEU A 361 -1.02 -7.84 12.23
C LEU A 361 -0.97 -8.04 13.76
N GLY A 362 -0.10 -8.91 14.26
CA GLY A 362 0.10 -9.10 15.71
C GLY A 362 0.53 -7.81 16.39
N LEU A 363 1.49 -7.09 15.82
CA LEU A 363 1.93 -5.78 16.32
C LEU A 363 0.79 -4.74 16.29
N ALA A 364 -0.06 -4.76 15.27
CA ALA A 364 -1.23 -3.90 15.22
C ALA A 364 -2.21 -4.21 16.35
N MET A 365 -2.50 -5.48 16.60
CA MET A 365 -3.37 -5.90 17.71
C MET A 365 -2.79 -5.53 19.08
N ASP A 366 -1.49 -5.65 19.27
CA ASP A 366 -0.83 -5.24 20.51
C ASP A 366 -0.84 -3.72 20.70
N LEU A 367 -0.82 -2.94 19.62
CA LEU A 367 -0.99 -1.49 19.67
C LEU A 367 -2.37 -1.10 20.24
N TRP A 368 -3.46 -1.71 19.74
CA TRP A 368 -4.81 -1.45 20.25
C TRP A 368 -4.92 -1.82 21.74
N LYS A 369 -4.40 -2.98 22.15
CA LYS A 369 -4.37 -3.35 23.57
C LYS A 369 -3.63 -2.29 24.42
N ALA A 370 -2.52 -1.75 23.90
CA ALA A 370 -1.78 -0.70 24.61
C ALA A 370 -2.55 0.63 24.67
N GLN A 371 -3.45 0.90 23.70
CA GLN A 371 -4.32 2.09 23.74
C GLN A 371 -5.43 1.98 24.79
N GLU A 372 -5.91 0.76 25.08
CA GLU A 372 -6.96 0.52 26.09
C GLU A 372 -6.45 0.66 27.54
N VAL A 373 -5.14 0.56 27.75
CA VAL A 373 -4.52 0.77 29.09
C VAL A 373 -4.44 2.27 29.37
N THR A 374 -5.41 2.76 30.13
CA THR A 374 -5.48 4.16 30.63
C THR A 374 -4.58 4.38 31.84
#